data_a3a3b5ec8234f4058aa87b88289c8491
#
_entry.id   a3a3b5ec8234f4058aa87b88289c8491
#
_cell.length_a   1.000
_cell.length_b   1.000
_cell.length_c   1.000
_cell.angle_alpha   90.00
_cell.angle_beta   90.00
_cell.angle_gamma   90.00
#
_symmetry.space_group_name_H-M   'P 1'
#
loop_
_entity.id
_entity.type
_entity.pdbx_description
1 polymer ?
#
loop_
_entity_poly.entity_id
_entity_poly.type
_entity_poly.pdbx_seq_one_letter_code
_entity_poly.pdbx_strand_id
1 'polypeptide(L)'
;MDLKDITIKADGKWYYGNAEMFRRNILNILASHIERDENGAYLIRLGDDVNPITVEDVPFLATGYQETDDGIKLRFHDLQELLLDHELKLTLKGDVPYISYKWEADTRLSRGIYWKLSDYFDFRGDEIYIVPPDVKKG
;
A
#
# COMPACT_ATOMS: atom_id res chain seq x y z
N MET A 1 8.35 -20.20 -12.50
CA MET A 1 7.85 -18.81 -12.66
C MET A 1 9.04 -17.88 -12.66
N ASP A 2 9.13 -17.03 -13.67
CA ASP A 2 10.19 -16.02 -13.73
C ASP A 2 9.61 -14.71 -13.16
N LEU A 3 10.07 -14.31 -11.97
CA LEU A 3 9.50 -13.18 -11.26
C LEU A 3 9.69 -11.84 -11.98
N LYS A 4 10.66 -11.73 -12.88
CA LYS A 4 10.85 -10.50 -13.65
C LYS A 4 9.67 -10.19 -14.58
N ASP A 5 8.82 -11.18 -14.88
CA ASP A 5 7.62 -10.97 -15.70
C ASP A 5 6.42 -10.47 -14.87
N ILE A 6 6.63 -10.22 -13.59
CA ILE A 6 5.59 -9.67 -12.71
C ILE A 6 5.49 -8.16 -12.91
N THR A 7 4.26 -7.68 -13.11
CA THR A 7 3.93 -6.26 -13.16
C THR A 7 2.85 -5.96 -12.14
N ILE A 8 3.07 -4.95 -11.30
CA ILE A 8 2.02 -4.37 -10.47
C ILE A 8 1.53 -3.15 -11.23
N LYS A 9 0.28 -3.21 -11.72
CA LYS A 9 -0.27 -2.13 -12.54
C LYS A 9 -0.72 -0.96 -11.68
N ALA A 10 -1.02 0.17 -12.34
CA ALA A 10 -1.43 1.39 -11.65
C ALA A 10 -2.68 1.20 -10.80
N ASP A 11 -3.56 0.26 -11.15
CA ASP A 11 -4.76 -0.06 -10.38
C ASP A 11 -4.46 -0.92 -9.13
N GLY A 12 -3.21 -1.28 -8.91
CA GLY A 12 -2.76 -2.07 -7.76
C GLY A 12 -2.85 -3.57 -7.95
N LYS A 13 -3.35 -4.03 -9.07
CA LYS A 13 -3.44 -5.47 -9.36
C LYS A 13 -2.13 -6.00 -9.91
N TRP A 14 -1.87 -7.28 -9.65
CA TRP A 14 -0.65 -7.97 -10.04
C TRP A 14 -0.89 -8.82 -11.28
N TYR A 15 0.05 -8.80 -12.19
CA TYR A 15 -0.01 -9.56 -13.43
C TYR A 15 1.27 -10.33 -13.64
N TYR A 16 1.14 -11.55 -14.17
CA TYR A 16 2.25 -12.33 -14.70
C TYR A 16 2.11 -12.34 -16.21
N GLY A 17 2.96 -11.61 -16.92
CA GLY A 17 2.73 -11.33 -18.32
C GLY A 17 1.39 -10.61 -18.50
N ASN A 18 0.47 -11.18 -19.25
CA ASN A 18 -0.85 -10.60 -19.51
C ASN A 18 -1.94 -11.17 -18.60
N ALA A 19 -1.61 -12.10 -17.72
CA ALA A 19 -2.59 -12.79 -16.89
C ALA A 19 -2.62 -12.20 -15.50
N GLU A 20 -3.82 -11.84 -15.02
CA GLU A 20 -3.96 -11.37 -13.65
C GLU A 20 -3.70 -12.50 -12.65
N MET A 21 -2.96 -12.20 -11.59
CA MET A 21 -2.66 -13.13 -10.52
C MET A 21 -3.73 -13.01 -9.44
N PHE A 22 -4.58 -14.04 -9.30
CA PHE A 22 -5.71 -14.00 -8.39
C PHE A 22 -5.44 -14.64 -7.01
N ARG A 23 -4.40 -15.45 -6.90
CA ARG A 23 -4.13 -16.17 -5.64
C ARG A 23 -3.46 -15.24 -4.65
N ARG A 24 -4.26 -14.62 -3.79
CA ARG A 24 -3.78 -13.60 -2.87
C ARG A 24 -2.77 -14.12 -1.84
N ASN A 25 -2.85 -15.39 -1.47
CA ASN A 25 -1.84 -15.98 -0.59
C ASN A 25 -0.46 -16.00 -1.24
N ILE A 26 -0.39 -16.20 -2.56
CA ILE A 26 0.86 -16.10 -3.31
C ILE A 26 1.31 -14.64 -3.38
N LEU A 27 0.39 -13.72 -3.65
CA LEU A 27 0.71 -12.29 -3.65
C LEU A 27 1.25 -11.85 -2.30
N ASN A 28 0.69 -12.38 -1.21
CA ASN A 28 1.15 -12.05 0.14
C ASN A 28 2.62 -12.43 0.35
N ILE A 29 3.00 -13.63 -0.09
CA ILE A 29 4.39 -14.08 0.03
C ILE A 29 5.30 -13.18 -0.80
N LEU A 30 4.95 -12.93 -2.05
CA LEU A 30 5.78 -12.12 -2.94
C LEU A 30 5.86 -10.67 -2.46
N ALA A 31 4.73 -10.08 -2.07
CA ALA A 31 4.67 -8.69 -1.63
C ALA A 31 5.46 -8.45 -0.35
N SER A 32 5.47 -9.43 0.56
CA SER A 32 6.24 -9.30 1.80
C SER A 32 7.75 -9.31 1.57
N HIS A 33 8.20 -9.72 0.38
CA HIS A 33 9.62 -9.76 0.00
C HIS A 33 9.99 -8.66 -1.00
N ILE A 34 9.11 -7.69 -1.24
CA ILE A 34 9.45 -6.55 -2.08
C ILE A 34 10.47 -5.69 -1.36
N GLU A 35 11.52 -5.30 -2.09
CA GLU A 35 12.52 -4.35 -1.66
C GLU A 35 12.61 -3.23 -2.70
N ARG A 36 13.14 -2.10 -2.27
CA ARG A 36 13.39 -0.95 -3.13
C ARG A 36 14.87 -0.67 -3.16
N ASP A 37 15.45 -0.53 -4.36
CA ASP A 37 16.87 -0.25 -4.48
C ASP A 37 17.16 1.24 -4.33
N GLU A 38 18.44 1.61 -4.38
CA GLU A 38 18.89 3.01 -4.22
C GLU A 38 18.34 3.94 -5.31
N ASN A 39 17.96 3.40 -6.46
CA ASN A 39 17.42 4.18 -7.57
C ASN A 39 15.90 4.29 -7.53
N GLY A 40 15.26 3.69 -6.53
CA GLY A 40 13.82 3.69 -6.41
C GLY A 40 13.11 2.60 -7.20
N ALA A 41 13.85 1.67 -7.79
CA ALA A 41 13.26 0.53 -8.50
C ALA A 41 12.92 -0.58 -7.51
N TYR A 42 11.93 -1.40 -7.86
CA TYR A 42 11.44 -2.46 -6.97
C TYR A 42 11.93 -3.81 -7.44
N LEU A 43 12.17 -4.69 -6.48
CA LEU A 43 12.58 -6.07 -6.71
C LEU A 43 11.95 -6.97 -5.67
N ILE A 44 11.91 -8.27 -5.98
CA ILE A 44 11.51 -9.30 -5.02
C ILE A 44 12.73 -10.16 -4.72
N ARG A 45 13.09 -10.24 -3.45
CA ARG A 45 14.21 -11.07 -3.00
C ARG A 45 13.66 -12.32 -2.31
N LEU A 46 13.97 -13.47 -2.88
CA LEU A 46 13.63 -14.78 -2.29
C LEU A 46 14.93 -15.54 -2.08
N GLY A 47 15.35 -15.65 -0.81
CA GLY A 47 16.66 -16.20 -0.47
C GLY A 47 17.76 -15.37 -1.12
N ASP A 48 18.58 -16.01 -1.94
CA ASP A 48 19.67 -15.33 -2.66
C ASP A 48 19.23 -14.80 -4.04
N ASP A 49 18.00 -15.12 -4.47
CA ASP A 49 17.52 -14.71 -5.78
C ASP A 49 16.94 -13.29 -5.70
N VAL A 50 17.44 -12.42 -6.56
CA VAL A 50 17.00 -11.03 -6.69
C VAL A 50 16.32 -10.87 -8.04
N ASN A 51 15.04 -10.53 -8.02
CA ASN A 51 14.21 -10.49 -9.23
C ASN A 51 13.60 -9.09 -9.38
N PRO A 52 14.09 -8.28 -10.35
CA PRO A 52 13.44 -7.00 -10.61
C PRO A 52 12.02 -7.21 -11.11
N ILE A 53 11.11 -6.35 -10.65
CA ILE A 53 9.72 -6.37 -11.10
C ILE A 53 9.35 -4.99 -11.64
N THR A 54 8.25 -4.94 -12.40
CA THR A 54 7.74 -3.68 -12.92
C THR A 54 6.61 -3.19 -12.04
N VAL A 55 6.70 -1.94 -11.58
CA VAL A 55 5.63 -1.30 -10.81
C VAL A 55 5.26 -0.01 -11.54
N GLU A 56 4.03 0.04 -12.06
CA GLU A 56 3.59 1.17 -12.88
C GLU A 56 3.40 2.45 -12.08
N ASP A 57 2.93 2.33 -10.84
CA ASP A 57 2.72 3.47 -9.94
C ASP A 57 3.34 3.17 -8.58
N VAL A 58 2.61 2.45 -7.71
CA VAL A 58 3.09 2.08 -6.38
C VAL A 58 2.85 0.60 -6.13
N PRO A 59 3.63 -0.02 -5.22
CA PRO A 59 3.55 -1.47 -5.03
C PRO A 59 2.33 -1.93 -4.23
N PHE A 60 1.70 -1.07 -3.45
CA PHE A 60 0.65 -1.49 -2.52
C PHE A 60 -0.67 -0.78 -2.78
N LEU A 61 -1.78 -1.50 -2.55
CA LEU A 61 -3.14 -0.98 -2.67
C LEU A 61 -3.95 -1.37 -1.44
N ALA A 62 -4.45 -0.39 -0.69
CA ALA A 62 -5.31 -0.63 0.46
C ALA A 62 -6.76 -0.74 -0.02
N THR A 63 -7.40 -1.87 0.29
CA THR A 63 -8.77 -2.18 -0.15
C THR A 63 -9.70 -2.55 1.00
N GLY A 64 -9.18 -2.90 2.18
CA GLY A 64 -9.97 -3.30 3.33
C GLY A 64 -9.83 -2.33 4.48
N TYR A 65 -10.89 -2.22 5.28
CA TYR A 65 -10.98 -1.27 6.38
C TYR A 65 -11.69 -1.95 7.55
N GLN A 66 -11.10 -1.85 8.73
CA GLN A 66 -11.72 -2.38 9.96
C GLN A 66 -11.36 -1.48 11.13
N GLU A 67 -12.36 -1.01 11.87
CA GLU A 67 -12.13 -0.31 13.11
C GLU A 67 -11.88 -1.34 14.23
N THR A 68 -10.84 -1.11 15.02
CA THR A 68 -10.49 -1.97 16.14
C THR A 68 -10.26 -1.13 17.38
N ASP A 69 -10.14 -1.77 18.56
CA ASP A 69 -9.83 -1.08 19.80
C ASP A 69 -8.45 -0.41 19.79
N ASP A 70 -7.55 -0.90 18.93
CA ASP A 70 -6.17 -0.41 18.84
C ASP A 70 -5.98 0.64 17.75
N GLY A 71 -7.01 0.91 16.96
CA GLY A 71 -6.94 1.84 15.83
C GLY A 71 -7.67 1.33 14.61
N ILE A 72 -7.29 1.84 13.45
CA ILE A 72 -7.89 1.43 12.18
C ILE A 72 -6.96 0.47 11.49
N LYS A 73 -7.45 -0.73 11.16
CA LYS A 73 -6.68 -1.72 10.42
C LYS A 73 -7.03 -1.60 8.94
N LEU A 74 -6.02 -1.36 8.11
CA LEU A 74 -6.14 -1.41 6.66
C LEU A 74 -5.62 -2.75 6.17
N ARG A 75 -6.32 -3.34 5.20
CA ARG A 75 -5.86 -4.56 4.53
C ARG A 75 -5.58 -4.24 3.08
N PHE A 76 -4.48 -4.76 2.58
CA PHE A 76 -4.04 -4.53 1.21
C PHE A 76 -4.53 -5.65 0.28
N HIS A 77 -4.52 -5.37 -1.00
CA HIS A 77 -4.88 -6.34 -2.04
C HIS A 77 -4.05 -7.63 -1.91
N ASP A 78 -2.81 -7.53 -1.47
CA ASP A 78 -1.90 -8.65 -1.27
C ASP A 78 -2.02 -9.28 0.12
N LEU A 79 -3.04 -8.93 0.89
CA LEU A 79 -3.34 -9.42 2.24
C LEU A 79 -2.38 -8.95 3.34
N GLN A 80 -1.45 -8.06 3.05
CA GLN A 80 -0.71 -7.38 4.12
C GLN A 80 -1.65 -6.44 4.87
N GLU A 81 -1.30 -6.11 6.10
CA GLU A 81 -2.13 -5.26 6.95
C GLU A 81 -1.30 -4.14 7.54
N LEU A 82 -1.94 -2.99 7.73
CA LEU A 82 -1.33 -1.84 8.38
C LEU A 82 -2.29 -1.33 9.47
N LEU A 83 -1.81 -1.27 10.70
CA LEU A 83 -2.56 -0.70 11.79
C LEU A 83 -2.26 0.80 11.88
N LEU A 84 -3.30 1.62 11.73
CA LEU A 84 -3.19 3.07 11.92
C LEU A 84 -3.46 3.37 13.40
N ASP A 85 -2.40 3.41 14.18
CA ASP A 85 -2.44 3.72 15.62
C ASP A 85 -1.75 5.04 15.96
N HIS A 86 -1.31 5.76 14.93
CA HIS A 86 -0.66 7.07 15.06
C HIS A 86 -0.98 7.90 13.81
N GLU A 87 -0.63 9.19 13.86
CA GLU A 87 -0.86 10.08 12.74
C GLU A 87 -0.09 9.64 11.50
N LEU A 88 -0.73 9.75 10.35
CA LEU A 88 -0.14 9.37 9.08
C LEU A 88 -0.46 10.42 8.03
N LYS A 89 0.55 10.86 7.30
CA LYS A 89 0.35 11.85 6.23
C LYS A 89 -0.35 11.22 5.05
N LEU A 90 -1.35 11.93 4.52
CA LEU A 90 -2.02 11.61 3.27
C LEU A 90 -1.43 12.47 2.16
N THR A 91 -0.98 11.84 1.09
CA THR A 91 -0.46 12.54 -0.08
C THR A 91 -1.45 12.42 -1.22
N LEU A 92 -1.85 13.54 -1.81
CA LEU A 92 -2.68 13.55 -3.01
C LEU A 92 -1.82 13.87 -4.23
N LYS A 93 -1.90 13.02 -5.25
CA LYS A 93 -1.30 13.26 -6.56
C LYS A 93 -2.45 13.39 -7.54
N GLY A 94 -2.83 14.63 -7.88
CA GLY A 94 -4.11 14.87 -8.51
C GLY A 94 -5.23 14.44 -7.58
N ASP A 95 -6.11 13.56 -8.03
CA ASP A 95 -7.21 13.03 -7.23
C ASP A 95 -6.90 11.69 -6.58
N VAL A 96 -5.67 11.19 -6.70
CA VAL A 96 -5.31 9.86 -6.21
C VAL A 96 -4.65 9.98 -4.84
N PRO A 97 -5.21 9.30 -3.81
CA PRO A 97 -4.67 9.36 -2.45
C PRO A 97 -3.65 8.25 -2.19
N TYR A 98 -2.57 8.63 -1.50
CA TYR A 98 -1.49 7.71 -1.12
C TYR A 98 -1.15 7.87 0.35
N ILE A 99 -0.73 6.79 0.97
CA ILE A 99 -0.14 6.78 2.31
C ILE A 99 1.19 6.03 2.25
N SER A 100 1.96 6.13 3.32
CA SER A 100 3.25 5.43 3.43
C SER A 100 3.11 4.18 4.29
N TYR A 101 3.62 3.07 3.80
CA TYR A 101 3.67 1.80 4.51
C TYR A 101 5.13 1.39 4.79
N LYS A 102 5.89 1.08 3.76
CA LYS A 102 7.32 0.77 3.86
C LYS A 102 8.17 1.93 3.37
N TRP A 103 7.68 2.66 2.37
CA TRP A 103 8.36 3.80 1.79
C TRP A 103 7.38 4.94 1.62
N GLU A 104 7.89 6.14 1.39
CA GLU A 104 7.03 7.32 1.25
C GLU A 104 6.04 7.17 0.10
N ALA A 105 4.76 7.36 0.39
CA ALA A 105 3.65 7.36 -0.56
C ALA A 105 3.64 6.11 -1.45
N ASP A 106 3.92 4.96 -0.87
CA ASP A 106 4.03 3.68 -1.57
C ASP A 106 2.74 2.90 -1.63
N THR A 107 1.67 3.41 -1.04
CA THR A 107 0.39 2.71 -0.93
C THR A 107 -0.73 3.60 -1.43
N ARG A 108 -1.41 3.13 -2.48
CA ARG A 108 -2.61 3.80 -2.98
C ARG A 108 -3.80 3.35 -2.14
N LEU A 109 -4.69 4.29 -1.81
CA LEU A 109 -5.95 3.98 -1.16
C LEU A 109 -7.04 3.78 -2.22
N SER A 110 -7.81 2.72 -2.10
CA SER A 110 -9.00 2.57 -2.92
C SER A 110 -9.99 3.69 -2.57
N ARG A 111 -10.91 3.97 -3.49
CA ARG A 111 -11.87 5.06 -3.31
C ARG A 111 -12.70 4.88 -2.04
N GLY A 112 -13.15 3.66 -1.78
CA GLY A 112 -13.95 3.37 -0.58
C GLY A 112 -13.17 3.62 0.70
N ILE A 113 -11.90 3.24 0.73
CA ILE A 113 -11.04 3.46 1.90
C ILE A 113 -10.79 4.95 2.10
N TYR A 114 -10.52 5.68 1.02
CA TYR A 114 -10.31 7.12 1.09
C TYR A 114 -11.51 7.82 1.76
N TRP A 115 -12.73 7.48 1.34
CA TRP A 115 -13.93 8.08 1.91
C TRP A 115 -14.14 7.70 3.37
N LYS A 116 -13.85 6.45 3.74
CA LYS A 116 -13.96 6.02 5.15
C LYS A 116 -12.97 6.73 6.04
N LEU A 117 -11.75 6.97 5.56
CA LEU A 117 -10.73 7.66 6.33
C LEU A 117 -10.97 9.17 6.41
N SER A 118 -11.82 9.73 5.55
CA SER A 118 -12.05 11.17 5.51
C SER A 118 -12.58 11.74 6.83
N ASP A 119 -13.26 10.95 7.65
CA ASP A 119 -13.73 11.38 8.96
C ASP A 119 -12.58 11.68 9.94
N TYR A 120 -11.39 11.20 9.64
CA TYR A 120 -10.21 11.36 10.49
C TYR A 120 -9.18 12.28 9.88
N PHE A 121 -9.54 13.03 8.83
CA PHE A 121 -8.61 13.97 8.19
C PHE A 121 -8.44 15.22 9.04
N ASP A 122 -7.18 15.63 9.18
CA ASP A 122 -6.80 16.89 9.81
C ASP A 122 -6.03 17.71 8.77
N PHE A 123 -6.57 18.87 8.41
CA PHE A 123 -5.97 19.74 7.41
C PHE A 123 -5.01 20.71 8.10
N ARG A 124 -3.73 20.65 7.73
CA ARG A 124 -2.68 21.46 8.32
C ARG A 124 -1.96 22.24 7.21
N GLY A 125 -2.47 23.40 6.88
CA GLY A 125 -1.97 24.15 5.72
C GLY A 125 -2.23 23.39 4.43
N ASP A 126 -1.18 23.12 3.69
CA ASP A 126 -1.28 22.36 2.43
C ASP A 126 -1.20 20.85 2.63
N GLU A 127 -1.07 20.41 3.88
CA GLU A 127 -0.90 19.00 4.18
C GLU A 127 -2.16 18.41 4.81
N ILE A 128 -2.40 17.13 4.56
CA ILE A 128 -3.51 16.39 5.16
C ILE A 128 -2.92 15.23 5.96
N TYR A 129 -3.42 15.08 7.20
CA TYR A 129 -3.04 13.97 8.07
C TYR A 129 -4.26 13.14 8.41
N ILE A 130 -4.07 11.84 8.52
CA ILE A 130 -5.07 10.93 9.05
C ILE A 130 -4.76 10.76 10.53
N VAL A 131 -5.71 11.14 11.39
CA VAL A 131 -5.55 11.08 12.84
C VAL A 131 -6.53 10.04 13.39
N PRO A 132 -6.08 8.79 13.65
CA PRO A 132 -6.98 7.77 14.19
C PRO A 132 -7.56 8.16 15.56
N PRO A 133 -8.75 7.63 15.92
CA PRO A 133 -9.43 8.05 17.13
C PRO A 133 -8.60 7.91 18.40
N ASP A 134 -7.78 6.86 18.53
CA ASP A 134 -7.00 6.60 19.72
C ASP A 134 -5.86 7.60 19.93
N VAL A 135 -5.35 8.19 18.86
CA VAL A 135 -4.30 9.20 18.94
C VAL A 135 -4.83 10.49 19.57
N LYS A 136 -6.11 10.80 19.36
CA LYS A 136 -6.74 12.01 19.89
C LYS A 136 -6.98 11.97 21.39
N LYS A 137 -6.88 10.82 22.00
CA LYS A 137 -7.12 10.63 23.44
C LYS A 137 -5.88 10.88 24.28
N GLY A 138 -4.77 11.09 23.64
CA GLY A 138 -3.43 11.24 24.26
C GLY A 138 -3.21 12.45 25.12
#